data_dbe29c68540e29bf748df9b08a7acc83
#
_entry.id   dbe29c68540e29bf748df9b08a7acc83
#
_cell.length_a   1.000
_cell.length_b   1.000
_cell.length_c   1.000
_cell.angle_alpha   90.00
_cell.angle_beta   90.00
_cell.angle_gamma   90.00
#
_symmetry.space_group_name_H-M   'P 1'
#
loop_
_entity.id
_entity.type
_entity.pdbx_description
1 polymer ?
#
loop_
_entity_poly.entity_id
_entity_poly.type
_entity_poly.pdbx_seq_one_letter_code
_entity_poly.pdbx_strand_id
1 'polypeptide(L)'
;MVTLWYRSPEVLMGLSYATPVDVWSCGCIFAELFLRKALFNGLYEMDQLIKIFEVIGTPTEGEWPENAGVLRSNFGSRTPKDWRDIVPEMDPDAIDLVKVSLRRFFEFLLLFCDFKMEV
;
A
#
# COMPACT_ATOMS: atom_id res chain seq x y z
N MET A 1 19.51 0.78 5.01
CA MET A 1 18.81 0.64 5.04
C MET A 1 17.73 0.70 4.32
N VAL A 2 17.27 0.09 3.66
CA VAL A 2 16.34 0.19 2.85
C VAL A 2 15.12 -0.29 3.15
N THR A 3 14.68 -0.15 4.25
CA THR A 3 13.41 -0.57 4.69
C THR A 3 12.28 0.24 4.11
N LEU A 4 12.56 1.35 3.50
CA LEU A 4 11.54 2.18 2.86
C LEU A 4 10.72 1.42 1.82
N TRP A 5 11.35 0.58 1.03
CA TRP A 5 10.69 -0.12 -0.06
C TRP A 5 9.65 -1.16 0.41
N TYR A 6 9.75 -1.61 1.64
CA TYR A 6 8.86 -2.62 2.19
C TYR A 6 7.96 -2.07 3.29
N ARG A 7 8.03 -0.78 3.53
CA ARG A 7 7.26 -0.13 4.59
C ARG A 7 5.82 0.06 4.13
N SER A 8 4.89 -0.28 4.99
CA SER A 8 3.47 -0.19 4.65
C SER A 8 3.01 1.25 4.54
N PRO A 9 1.93 1.51 3.77
CA PRO A 9 1.44 2.87 3.58
C PRO A 9 1.00 3.54 4.89
N GLU A 10 0.40 2.80 5.81
CA GLU A 10 -0.06 3.39 7.06
C GLU A 10 1.11 3.92 7.89
N VAL A 11 2.26 3.24 7.84
CA VAL A 11 3.46 3.71 8.52
C VAL A 11 3.99 4.96 7.82
N LEU A 12 4.02 4.94 6.50
CA LEU A 12 4.49 6.08 5.71
C LEU A 12 3.61 7.31 5.88
N MET A 13 2.32 7.09 6.12
CA MET A 13 1.37 8.17 6.33
C MET A 13 1.39 8.71 7.74
N GLY A 14 2.21 8.14 8.61
CA GLY A 14 2.35 8.62 9.98
C GLY A 14 1.22 8.19 10.90
N LEU A 15 0.52 7.11 10.57
CA LEU A 15 -0.58 6.64 11.38
C LEU A 15 -0.10 5.71 12.49
N SER A 16 -0.83 5.71 13.59
CA SER A 16 -0.64 4.69 14.62
C SER A 16 -1.17 3.38 14.04
N TYR A 17 -0.42 2.33 14.13
CA TYR A 17 -0.84 1.08 13.52
C TYR A 17 -0.87 -0.04 14.55
N ALA A 18 -1.89 -0.87 14.44
CA ALA A 18 -2.04 -2.06 15.26
C ALA A 18 -2.10 -3.31 14.39
N THR A 19 -2.08 -3.14 13.09
CA THR A 19 -2.12 -4.27 12.17
C THR A 19 -0.73 -4.81 11.92
N PRO A 20 -0.60 -6.06 11.55
CA PRO A 20 0.71 -6.62 11.25
C PRO A 20 1.23 -6.03 9.95
N VAL A 21 2.08 -5.04 10.09
CA VAL A 21 2.73 -4.41 8.92
C VAL A 21 3.60 -5.41 8.17
N ASP A 22 3.97 -6.51 8.81
CA ASP A 22 4.76 -7.56 8.18
C ASP A 22 4.04 -8.22 7.02
N VAL A 23 2.71 -8.25 7.03
CA VAL A 23 1.95 -8.84 5.94
C VAL A 23 2.17 -8.04 4.65
N TRP A 24 2.19 -6.72 4.76
CA TRP A 24 2.50 -5.86 3.62
C TRP A 24 3.90 -6.15 3.09
N SER A 25 4.88 -6.18 4.00
CA SER A 25 6.26 -6.43 3.62
C SER A 25 6.43 -7.79 2.94
N CYS A 26 5.74 -8.82 3.45
CA CYS A 26 5.78 -10.15 2.83
C CYS A 26 5.20 -10.13 1.42
N GLY A 27 4.12 -9.40 1.22
CA GLY A 27 3.54 -9.27 -0.12
C GLY A 27 4.50 -8.61 -1.10
N CYS A 28 5.18 -7.56 -0.65
CA CYS A 28 6.17 -6.88 -1.49
C CYS A 28 7.34 -7.80 -1.86
N ILE A 29 7.84 -8.56 -0.89
CA ILE A 29 8.96 -9.48 -1.12
C ILE A 29 8.52 -10.60 -2.06
N PHE A 30 7.32 -11.11 -1.87
CA PHE A 30 6.81 -12.19 -2.72
C PHE A 30 6.71 -11.73 -4.18
N ALA A 31 6.18 -10.52 -4.41
CA ALA A 31 6.12 -9.97 -5.75
C ALA A 31 7.51 -9.75 -6.34
N GLU A 32 8.45 -9.36 -5.51
CA GLU A 32 9.82 -9.11 -5.96
C GLU A 32 10.50 -10.37 -6.47
N LEU A 33 10.13 -11.53 -5.95
CA LEU A 33 10.68 -12.80 -6.43
C LEU A 33 10.36 -13.04 -7.90
N PHE A 34 9.22 -12.53 -8.36
CA PHE A 34 8.82 -12.66 -9.76
C PHE A 34 9.36 -11.51 -10.61
N LEU A 35 9.39 -10.30 -10.04
CA LEU A 35 9.87 -9.13 -10.76
C LEU A 35 11.39 -9.06 -10.85
N ARG A 36 12.06 -9.66 -9.90
CA ARG A 36 13.53 -9.58 -9.75
C ARG A 36 14.00 -8.15 -9.48
N LYS A 37 13.13 -7.33 -8.97
CA LYS A 37 13.43 -5.97 -8.52
C LYS A 37 12.35 -5.59 -7.52
N ALA A 38 12.58 -4.54 -6.74
CA ALA A 38 11.61 -4.11 -5.74
C ALA A 38 10.31 -3.68 -6.42
N LEU A 39 9.19 -4.06 -5.83
CA LEU A 39 7.87 -3.71 -6.35
C LEU A 39 7.65 -2.20 -6.25
N PHE A 40 7.97 -1.62 -5.10
CA PHE A 40 7.81 -0.18 -4.86
C PHE A 40 9.18 0.37 -4.47
N ASN A 41 9.89 0.98 -5.40
CA ASN A 41 11.27 1.42 -5.17
C ASN A 41 11.39 2.93 -5.04
N GLY A 42 10.67 3.51 -4.10
CA GLY A 42 10.70 4.94 -3.87
C GLY A 42 12.03 5.44 -3.39
N LEU A 43 12.31 6.71 -3.68
CA LEU A 43 13.56 7.35 -3.29
C LEU A 43 13.45 8.01 -1.92
N TYR A 44 12.26 8.45 -1.54
CA TYR A 44 11.99 9.05 -0.25
C TYR A 44 10.53 8.75 0.11
N GLU A 45 10.10 9.13 1.29
CA GLU A 45 8.79 8.69 1.81
C GLU A 45 7.61 9.07 0.92
N MET A 46 7.57 10.31 0.46
CA MET A 46 6.48 10.73 -0.42
C MET A 46 6.51 9.99 -1.74
N ASP A 47 7.70 9.81 -2.31
CA ASP A 47 7.84 9.07 -3.55
C ASP A 47 7.43 7.60 -3.38
N GLN A 48 7.73 7.03 -2.23
CA GLN A 48 7.33 5.66 -1.92
C GLN A 48 5.81 5.54 -1.93
N LEU A 49 5.10 6.48 -1.29
CA LEU A 49 3.64 6.48 -1.30
C LEU A 49 3.08 6.65 -2.70
N ILE A 50 3.69 7.52 -3.51
CA ILE A 50 3.26 7.72 -4.87
C ILE A 50 3.36 6.41 -5.66
N LYS A 51 4.47 5.71 -5.52
CA LYS A 51 4.66 4.44 -6.23
C LYS A 51 3.67 3.38 -5.78
N ILE A 52 3.35 3.35 -4.50
CA ILE A 52 2.35 2.44 -3.98
C ILE A 52 0.97 2.75 -4.59
N PHE A 53 0.58 4.02 -4.56
CA PHE A 53 -0.74 4.41 -5.06
C PHE A 53 -0.86 4.27 -6.58
N GLU A 54 0.26 4.32 -7.30
CA GLU A 54 0.24 4.06 -8.74
C GLU A 54 -0.18 2.63 -9.04
N VAL A 55 0.10 1.72 -8.15
CA VAL A 55 -0.22 0.30 -8.34
C VAL A 55 -1.58 -0.06 -7.74
N ILE A 56 -1.82 0.30 -6.48
CA ILE A 56 -3.03 -0.13 -5.79
C ILE A 56 -4.18 0.89 -5.87
N GLY A 57 -3.91 2.06 -6.41
CA GLY A 57 -4.89 3.14 -6.49
C GLY A 57 -4.85 4.02 -5.25
N THR A 58 -5.26 5.27 -5.40
CA THR A 58 -5.32 6.20 -4.28
C THR A 58 -6.60 5.96 -3.49
N PRO A 59 -6.55 5.90 -2.14
CA PRO A 59 -7.78 5.82 -1.35
C PRO A 59 -8.68 7.01 -1.64
N THR A 60 -9.98 6.80 -1.52
CA THR A 60 -10.94 7.89 -1.73
C THR A 60 -10.87 8.88 -0.58
N GLU A 61 -11.48 10.05 -0.76
CA GLU A 61 -11.52 11.04 0.30
C GLU A 61 -12.17 10.50 1.55
N GLY A 62 -13.20 9.67 1.40
CA GLY A 62 -13.88 9.06 2.54
C GLY A 62 -13.02 8.04 3.26
N GLU A 63 -12.06 7.44 2.55
CA GLU A 63 -11.15 6.46 3.14
C GLU A 63 -9.88 7.10 3.70
N TRP A 64 -9.59 8.33 3.35
CA TRP A 64 -8.35 8.99 3.78
C TRP A 64 -8.45 9.37 5.25
N PRO A 65 -7.50 8.94 6.09
CA PRO A 65 -7.55 9.27 7.52
C PRO A 65 -7.31 10.75 7.75
N GLU A 66 -8.10 11.33 8.65
CA GLU A 66 -7.95 12.75 8.96
C GLU A 66 -6.63 13.06 9.66
N ASN A 67 -6.12 12.10 10.42
CA ASN A 67 -4.89 12.32 11.16
C ASN A 67 -3.65 11.85 10.42
N ALA A 68 -3.75 11.60 9.13
CA ALA A 68 -2.58 11.26 8.34
C ALA A 68 -1.64 12.46 8.28
N GLY A 69 -0.36 12.18 8.31
CA GLY A 69 0.65 13.23 8.23
C GLY A 69 0.83 13.82 6.84
N VAL A 70 0.08 13.33 5.85
CA VAL A 70 0.17 13.80 4.47
C VAL A 70 -1.23 14.04 3.93
N LEU A 71 -1.34 14.92 2.95
CA LEU A 71 -2.62 15.28 2.36
C LEU A 71 -2.90 14.47 1.12
N ARG A 72 -4.13 14.01 0.97
CA ARG A 72 -4.53 13.24 -0.21
C ARG A 72 -4.30 14.03 -1.50
N SER A 73 -4.50 15.33 -1.47
CA SER A 73 -4.33 16.16 -2.66
C SER A 73 -2.92 16.12 -3.23
N ASN A 74 -1.93 15.72 -2.43
CA ASN A 74 -0.57 15.62 -2.91
C ASN A 74 -0.36 14.42 -3.84
N PHE A 75 -1.29 13.47 -3.86
CA PHE A 75 -1.13 12.25 -4.64
C PHE A 75 -2.05 12.18 -5.85
N GLY A 76 -3.14 12.92 -5.84
CA GLY A 76 -4.14 12.88 -6.91
C GLY A 76 -4.95 11.58 -6.87
N SER A 77 -5.94 11.48 -7.73
CA SER A 77 -6.76 10.29 -7.82
C SER A 77 -6.16 9.36 -8.87
N ARG A 78 -5.79 8.17 -8.46
CA ARG A 78 -5.19 7.19 -9.35
C ARG A 78 -5.99 5.90 -9.26
N THR A 79 -6.18 5.23 -10.38
CA THR A 79 -6.89 3.96 -10.41
C THR A 79 -5.89 2.82 -10.27
N PRO A 80 -6.32 1.69 -9.69
CA PRO A 80 -5.43 0.53 -9.56
C PRO A 80 -4.99 0.02 -10.93
N LYS A 81 -3.76 -0.44 -11.02
CA LYS A 81 -3.25 -1.07 -12.22
C LYS A 81 -3.59 -2.55 -12.23
N ASP A 82 -3.63 -3.12 -13.43
CA ASP A 82 -3.83 -4.55 -13.55
C ASP A 82 -2.52 -5.27 -13.19
N TRP A 83 -2.60 -6.21 -12.27
CA TRP A 83 -1.43 -6.95 -11.83
C TRP A 83 -0.78 -7.76 -12.94
N ARG A 84 -1.53 -8.12 -13.96
CA ARG A 84 -0.96 -8.83 -15.11
C ARG A 84 0.02 -7.96 -15.88
N ASP A 85 -0.19 -6.65 -15.86
CA ASP A 85 0.74 -5.71 -16.51
C ASP A 85 1.98 -5.50 -15.66
N ILE A 86 1.85 -5.60 -14.34
CA ILE A 86 2.96 -5.37 -13.43
C ILE A 86 3.85 -6.60 -13.33
N VAL A 87 3.25 -7.78 -13.19
CA VAL A 87 3.98 -9.03 -13.00
C VAL A 87 3.44 -10.08 -13.96
N PRO A 88 3.75 -9.98 -15.24
CA PRO A 88 3.16 -10.88 -16.25
C PRO A 88 3.50 -12.36 -16.04
N GLU A 89 4.59 -12.65 -15.35
CA GLU A 89 5.01 -14.02 -15.12
C GLU A 89 4.32 -14.68 -13.94
N MET A 90 3.56 -13.91 -13.18
CA MET A 90 2.92 -14.41 -11.98
C MET A 90 1.62 -15.11 -12.33
N ASP A 91 1.39 -16.30 -11.80
CA ASP A 91 0.15 -17.01 -12.06
C ASP A 91 -1.01 -16.39 -11.25
N PRO A 92 -2.27 -16.71 -11.57
CA PRO A 92 -3.41 -16.10 -10.87
C PRO A 92 -3.42 -16.31 -9.36
N ASP A 93 -2.98 -17.47 -8.89
CA ASP A 93 -2.96 -17.74 -7.46
C ASP A 93 -1.93 -16.88 -6.74
N ALA A 94 -0.77 -16.67 -7.37
CA ALA A 94 0.26 -15.82 -6.82
C ALA A 94 -0.20 -14.36 -6.80
N ILE A 95 -0.88 -13.91 -7.85
CA ILE A 95 -1.45 -12.57 -7.91
C ILE A 95 -2.45 -12.38 -6.76
N ASP A 96 -3.31 -13.36 -6.53
CA ASP A 96 -4.31 -13.28 -5.46
C ASP A 96 -3.64 -13.16 -4.10
N LEU A 97 -2.56 -13.89 -3.88
CA LEU A 97 -1.84 -13.82 -2.62
C LEU A 97 -1.26 -12.43 -2.38
N VAL A 98 -0.66 -11.83 -3.41
CA VAL A 98 -0.13 -10.47 -3.30
C VAL A 98 -1.25 -9.47 -3.04
N LYS A 99 -2.36 -9.60 -3.77
CA LYS A 99 -3.50 -8.71 -3.58
C LYS A 99 -4.04 -8.77 -2.17
N VAL A 100 -4.16 -9.96 -1.60
CA VAL A 100 -4.66 -10.12 -0.24
C VAL A 100 -3.70 -9.46 0.75
N SER A 101 -2.40 -9.67 0.57
CA SER A 101 -1.40 -9.08 1.46
C SER A 101 -1.44 -7.56 1.43
N LEU A 102 -1.60 -6.97 0.26
CA LEU A 102 -1.60 -5.51 0.12
C LEU A 102 -2.97 -4.91 0.45
N ARG A 103 -4.05 -5.69 0.33
CA ARG A 103 -5.38 -5.21 0.63
C ARG A 103 -5.58 -4.87 2.11
N ARG A 104 -4.75 -5.43 2.99
CA ARG A 104 -4.84 -5.16 4.42
C ARG A 104 -4.77 -3.67 4.74
N PHE A 105 -4.12 -2.89 3.89
CA PHE A 105 -4.06 -1.45 4.07
C PHE A 105 -5.46 -0.83 4.04
N PHE A 106 -6.27 -1.18 3.04
CA PHE A 106 -7.62 -0.62 2.93
C PHE A 106 -8.52 -1.09 4.06
N GLU A 107 -8.38 -2.34 4.48
CA GLU A 107 -9.13 -2.85 5.63
C GLU A 107 -8.78 -2.08 6.90
N PHE A 108 -7.50 -1.78 7.09
CA PHE A 108 -7.04 -1.00 8.21
C PHE A 108 -7.66 0.41 8.19
N LEU A 109 -7.67 1.04 7.02
CA LEU A 109 -8.25 2.38 6.89
C LEU A 109 -9.73 2.38 7.28
N LEU A 110 -10.48 1.38 6.83
CA LEU A 110 -11.90 1.30 7.14
C LEU A 110 -12.12 1.12 8.64
N LEU A 111 -11.36 0.23 9.27
CA LEU A 111 -11.46 0.03 10.70
C LEU A 111 -11.08 1.28 11.48
N PHE A 112 -10.05 1.97 11.03
CA PHE A 112 -9.60 3.18 11.68
C PHE A 112 -10.65 4.29 11.59
N CYS A 113 -11.29 4.42 10.43
CA CYS A 113 -12.36 5.40 10.26
C CYS A 113 -13.56 5.07 11.12
N ASP A 114 -13.94 3.80 11.18
CA ASP A 114 -15.06 3.36 12.01
C ASP A 114 -14.77 3.63 13.48
N PHE A 115 -13.57 3.31 13.93
CA PHE A 115 -13.17 3.55 15.30
C PHE A 115 -13.23 5.04 15.64
N LYS A 116 -12.81 5.87 14.70
CA LYS A 116 -12.84 7.30 14.92
C LYS A 116 -14.24 7.84 15.04
N MET A 117 -15.17 7.27 14.27
CA MET A 117 -16.54 7.72 14.29
C MET A 117 -17.26 7.38 15.59
N GLU A 118 -16.78 6.40 16.31
CA GLU A 118 -17.37 6.01 17.57
C GLU A 118 -16.93 6.88 18.74
N VAL A 119 -15.90 7.66 18.55
CA VAL A 119 -15.37 8.53 19.58
C VAL A 119 -15.84 9.94 19.36
#